data_414a1ba890f3d74b92284222cc792199
#
_entry.id   414a1ba890f3d74b92284222cc792199
#
_cell.length_a   1.000
_cell.length_b   1.000
_cell.length_c   1.000
_cell.angle_alpha   90.00
_cell.angle_beta   90.00
_cell.angle_gamma   90.00
#
_symmetry.space_group_name_H-M   'P 1'
#
loop_
_entity.id
_entity.type
_entity.pdbx_description
1 polymer ?
#
loop_
_entity_poly.entity_id
_entity_poly.type
_entity_poly.pdbx_seq_one_letter_code
_entity_poly.pdbx_strand_id
1 'polypeptide(L)'
;MSLWGATDADESKPKNLTTAEKKEVFANASGWVREAGSVLSGNGNTSASPEVLVALRGLAVKLGNADITEIDFITTSFDKSDGGTLQVRVFFNEPVDVTGTPQLTVVNDSRANHTLSYASGTGTNELVFTLAIGAANAATNAGDVLSIGTNAMA
;
A
#
# COMPACT_ATOMS: atom_id res chain seq x y z
N MET A 1 10.93 28.68 2.35
CA MET A 1 11.78 27.48 2.25
C MET A 1 10.83 26.30 2.08
N SER A 2 10.84 25.66 0.94
CA SER A 2 9.99 24.49 0.72
C SER A 2 10.53 23.37 1.60
N LEU A 3 9.75 22.95 2.59
CA LEU A 3 10.11 21.81 3.44
C LEU A 3 9.89 20.55 2.57
N TRP A 4 10.98 19.91 2.20
CA TRP A 4 10.93 18.62 1.55
C TRP A 4 10.18 17.63 2.45
N GLY A 5 9.05 17.11 1.98
CA GLY A 5 8.25 16.16 2.73
C GLY A 5 7.17 16.76 3.66
N ALA A 6 6.87 18.04 3.56
CA ALA A 6 5.91 18.71 4.45
C ALA A 6 4.48 18.81 3.90
N THR A 7 4.28 18.49 2.64
CA THR A 7 2.98 18.49 1.96
C THR A 7 2.92 17.30 1.02
N ASP A 8 1.90 17.08 0.35
CA ASP A 8 1.58 15.96 -0.54
C ASP A 8 2.76 14.99 -0.81
N ALA A 9 2.58 13.76 -0.41
CA ALA A 9 3.56 12.71 -0.45
C ALA A 9 4.21 12.51 -1.81
N ASP A 10 3.43 12.57 -2.85
CA ASP A 10 3.91 12.26 -4.19
C ASP A 10 4.73 13.40 -4.80
N GLU A 11 4.39 14.64 -4.47
CA GLU A 11 5.14 15.83 -4.91
C GLU A 11 6.47 16.03 -4.15
N SER A 12 6.54 15.55 -2.93
CA SER A 12 7.73 15.68 -2.07
C SER A 12 8.75 14.57 -2.27
N LYS A 13 8.40 13.45 -2.89
CA LYS A 13 9.32 12.37 -3.26
C LYS A 13 10.34 12.84 -4.31
N PRO A 14 11.51 12.20 -4.41
CA PRO A 14 12.49 12.50 -5.45
C PRO A 14 11.86 12.45 -6.86
N LYS A 15 12.02 13.52 -7.64
CA LYS A 15 11.29 13.71 -8.90
C LYS A 15 11.69 12.77 -10.04
N ASN A 16 12.87 12.16 -9.95
CA ASN A 16 13.39 11.28 -11.00
C ASN A 16 12.92 9.83 -10.88
N LEU A 17 12.00 9.54 -9.92
CA LEU A 17 11.47 8.21 -9.71
C LEU A 17 10.33 7.91 -10.69
N THR A 18 10.31 6.70 -11.21
CA THR A 18 9.16 6.15 -11.93
C THR A 18 8.00 5.93 -10.96
N THR A 19 6.79 5.76 -11.49
CA THR A 19 5.60 5.44 -10.67
C THR A 19 5.80 4.16 -9.85
N ALA A 20 6.47 3.16 -10.39
CA ALA A 20 6.78 1.93 -9.67
C ALA A 20 7.76 2.16 -8.51
N GLU A 21 8.82 2.95 -8.74
CA GLU A 21 9.81 3.26 -7.70
C GLU A 21 9.24 4.13 -6.57
N LYS A 22 8.30 5.01 -6.88
CA LYS A 22 7.64 5.85 -5.88
C LYS A 22 6.89 5.04 -4.81
N LYS A 23 6.39 3.85 -5.14
CA LYS A 23 5.73 2.94 -4.20
C LYS A 23 6.68 2.40 -3.13
N GLU A 24 7.94 2.20 -3.50
CA GLU A 24 8.96 1.62 -2.64
C GLU A 24 9.75 2.68 -1.84
N VAL A 25 9.46 3.96 -2.06
CA VAL A 25 10.18 5.08 -1.44
C VAL A 25 9.34 5.76 -0.38
N PHE A 26 9.88 5.87 0.82
CA PHE A 26 9.26 6.52 1.97
C PHE A 26 10.24 7.40 2.74
N ALA A 27 9.72 8.25 3.61
CA ALA A 27 10.53 9.12 4.46
C ALA A 27 10.88 8.45 5.78
N ASN A 28 12.13 8.59 6.22
CA ASN A 28 12.56 8.23 7.56
C ASN A 28 13.59 9.26 8.10
N ALA A 29 14.13 9.03 9.30
CA ALA A 29 15.11 9.94 9.92
C ALA A 29 16.37 10.21 9.09
N SER A 30 16.68 9.32 8.12
CA SER A 30 17.84 9.45 7.22
C SER A 30 17.52 10.26 5.95
N GLY A 31 16.24 10.46 5.65
CA GLY A 31 15.77 11.14 4.43
C GLY A 31 14.76 10.32 3.65
N TRP A 32 14.79 10.44 2.34
CA TRP A 32 14.02 9.58 1.44
C TRP A 32 14.77 8.29 1.19
N VAL A 33 14.13 7.18 1.51
CA VAL A 33 14.74 5.85 1.45
C VAL A 33 13.89 4.91 0.61
N ARG A 34 14.53 3.91 0.02
CA ARG A 34 13.89 2.78 -0.67
C ARG A 34 13.88 1.58 0.25
N GLU A 35 12.81 0.80 0.22
CA GLU A 35 12.70 -0.43 0.98
C GLU A 35 13.85 -1.42 0.74
N ALA A 36 14.25 -2.11 1.79
CA ALA A 36 15.22 -3.19 1.68
C ALA A 36 14.62 -4.38 0.91
N GLY A 37 15.38 -4.94 -0.01
CA GLY A 37 14.95 -6.09 -0.81
C GLY A 37 13.96 -5.76 -1.93
N SER A 38 13.76 -4.47 -2.21
CA SER A 38 12.93 -3.99 -3.32
C SER A 38 13.37 -4.62 -4.64
N VAL A 39 12.41 -5.06 -5.44
CA VAL A 39 12.67 -5.65 -6.77
C VAL A 39 13.38 -4.65 -7.69
N LEU A 40 13.06 -3.37 -7.57
CA LEU A 40 13.64 -2.29 -8.38
C LEU A 40 15.06 -1.92 -7.95
N SER A 41 15.45 -2.19 -6.70
CA SER A 41 16.84 -2.01 -6.24
C SER A 41 17.80 -3.06 -6.80
N GLY A 42 17.27 -4.16 -7.32
CA GLY A 42 18.05 -5.32 -7.75
C GLY A 42 18.73 -6.09 -6.61
N ASN A 43 18.45 -5.73 -5.36
CA ASN A 43 18.97 -6.36 -4.16
C ASN A 43 17.84 -7.07 -3.40
N GLY A 44 17.74 -8.40 -3.54
CA GLY A 44 16.71 -9.21 -2.87
C GLY A 44 16.89 -9.39 -1.36
N ASN A 45 17.79 -8.66 -0.70
CA ASN A 45 18.06 -8.79 0.73
C ASN A 45 17.08 -7.96 1.56
N THR A 46 15.97 -8.55 1.97
CA THR A 46 14.94 -7.93 2.82
C THR A 46 15.40 -7.64 4.25
N SER A 47 16.54 -8.18 4.67
CA SER A 47 17.13 -7.94 6.00
C SER A 47 18.15 -6.79 6.00
N ALA A 48 18.38 -6.16 4.88
CA ALA A 48 19.27 -5.00 4.79
C ALA A 48 18.61 -3.75 5.38
N SER A 49 19.41 -2.73 5.66
CA SER A 49 18.86 -1.40 5.93
C SER A 49 18.30 -0.79 4.64
N PRO A 50 17.23 0.05 4.73
CA PRO A 50 16.73 0.76 3.57
C PRO A 50 17.83 1.58 2.87
N GLU A 51 17.78 1.62 1.54
CA GLU A 51 18.71 2.42 0.74
C GLU A 51 18.34 3.90 0.82
N VAL A 52 19.29 4.75 1.23
CA VAL A 52 19.06 6.20 1.30
C VAL A 52 19.25 6.80 -0.09
N LEU A 53 18.16 7.27 -0.70
CA LEU A 53 18.18 7.94 -2.02
C LEU A 53 18.51 9.41 -1.90
N VAL A 54 17.96 10.09 -0.90
CA VAL A 54 18.24 11.50 -0.60
C VAL A 54 18.39 11.65 0.91
N ALA A 55 19.59 11.95 1.38
CA ALA A 55 19.85 12.22 2.77
C ALA A 55 19.40 13.64 3.14
N LEU A 56 18.47 13.75 4.09
CA LEU A 56 18.00 15.02 4.62
C LEU A 56 18.16 15.02 6.14
N ARG A 57 18.96 15.93 6.64
CA ARG A 57 19.16 16.08 8.08
C ARG A 57 17.93 16.70 8.73
N GLY A 58 17.36 16.05 9.72
CA GLY A 58 16.23 16.56 10.47
C GLY A 58 14.88 16.39 9.79
N LEU A 59 14.77 15.50 8.81
CA LEU A 59 13.47 15.07 8.31
C LEU A 59 12.72 14.38 9.45
N ALA A 60 11.47 14.74 9.66
CA ALA A 60 10.63 14.06 10.64
C ALA A 60 10.44 12.60 10.20
N VAL A 61 10.55 11.66 11.14
CA VAL A 61 10.27 10.24 10.89
C VAL A 61 8.81 10.04 10.49
N LYS A 62 7.94 10.95 10.95
CA LYS A 62 6.54 11.04 10.56
C LYS A 62 6.28 12.48 10.10
N LEU A 63 5.72 12.62 8.91
CA LEU A 63 5.41 13.93 8.31
C LEU A 63 4.20 14.60 8.96
N GLY A 64 3.55 13.91 9.90
CA GLY A 64 2.45 14.42 10.71
C GLY A 64 1.09 13.91 10.30
N ASN A 65 0.86 13.73 9.01
CA ASN A 65 -0.34 13.08 8.46
C ASN A 65 0.11 12.15 7.34
N ALA A 66 -0.03 10.84 7.54
CA ALA A 66 0.26 9.86 6.51
C ALA A 66 -0.78 9.95 5.39
N ASP A 67 -0.31 10.14 4.16
CA ASP A 67 -1.15 10.16 2.96
C ASP A 67 -1.04 8.84 2.21
N ILE A 68 -2.16 8.37 1.68
CA ILE A 68 -2.19 7.22 0.79
C ILE A 68 -1.65 7.65 -0.57
N THR A 69 -0.61 6.97 -1.03
CA THR A 69 0.01 7.23 -2.32
C THR A 69 -0.53 6.32 -3.41
N GLU A 70 -0.91 5.08 -3.06
CA GLU A 70 -1.48 4.13 -4.00
C GLU A 70 -2.23 3.01 -3.30
N ILE A 71 -3.19 2.41 -4.01
CA ILE A 71 -3.90 1.19 -3.61
C ILE A 71 -3.86 0.22 -4.79
N ASP A 72 -3.31 -0.98 -4.55
CA ASP A 72 -3.12 -2.00 -5.58
C ASP A 72 -3.72 -3.34 -5.20
N PHE A 73 -4.23 -4.07 -6.21
CA PHE A 73 -4.56 -5.48 -6.04
C PHE A 73 -3.29 -6.35 -6.06
N ILE A 74 -3.09 -7.15 -5.02
CA ILE A 74 -2.10 -8.24 -5.01
C ILE A 74 -2.69 -9.43 -5.77
N THR A 75 -3.95 -9.77 -5.47
CA THR A 75 -4.69 -10.80 -6.19
C THR A 75 -5.36 -10.18 -7.40
N THR A 76 -4.87 -10.48 -8.59
CA THR A 76 -5.39 -9.92 -9.85
C THR A 76 -6.47 -10.77 -10.50
N SER A 77 -6.49 -12.07 -10.18
CA SER A 77 -7.51 -13.00 -10.63
C SER A 77 -7.50 -14.29 -9.80
N PHE A 78 -8.64 -14.95 -9.69
CA PHE A 78 -8.75 -16.31 -9.13
C PHE A 78 -9.98 -17.02 -9.71
N ASP A 79 -9.98 -18.35 -9.70
CA ASP A 79 -11.14 -19.12 -10.11
C ASP A 79 -12.19 -19.11 -8.99
N LYS A 80 -13.35 -18.56 -9.30
CA LYS A 80 -14.47 -18.47 -8.35
C LYS A 80 -14.96 -19.84 -7.88
N SER A 81 -14.84 -20.89 -8.71
CA SER A 81 -15.27 -22.25 -8.35
C SER A 81 -14.40 -22.88 -7.27
N ASP A 82 -13.13 -22.52 -7.23
CA ASP A 82 -12.17 -22.98 -6.21
C ASP A 82 -12.16 -22.05 -4.99
N GLY A 83 -12.61 -20.80 -5.18
CA GLY A 83 -12.45 -19.73 -4.20
C GLY A 83 -11.03 -19.17 -4.20
N GLY A 84 -10.72 -18.36 -3.19
CA GLY A 84 -9.40 -17.74 -3.09
C GLY A 84 -9.31 -16.70 -1.99
N THR A 85 -8.16 -16.06 -1.91
CA THR A 85 -7.97 -14.93 -1.01
C THR A 85 -7.79 -13.65 -1.83
N LEU A 86 -8.77 -12.75 -1.72
CA LEU A 86 -8.65 -11.41 -2.26
C LEU A 86 -7.70 -10.61 -1.38
N GLN A 87 -6.67 -10.04 -1.97
CA GLN A 87 -5.66 -9.26 -1.26
C GLN A 87 -5.46 -7.93 -1.97
N VAL A 88 -5.43 -6.87 -1.17
CA VAL A 88 -5.16 -5.50 -1.60
C VAL A 88 -4.13 -4.90 -0.68
N ARG A 89 -3.21 -4.12 -1.22
CA ARG A 89 -2.23 -3.35 -0.47
C ARG A 89 -2.45 -1.87 -0.65
N VAL A 90 -2.15 -1.14 0.41
CA VAL A 90 -2.25 0.32 0.47
C VAL A 90 -0.89 0.87 0.81
N PHE A 91 -0.37 1.77 -0.02
CA PHE A 91 0.91 2.43 0.18
C PHE A 91 0.72 3.82 0.77
N PHE A 92 1.61 4.15 1.69
CA PHE A 92 1.67 5.46 2.34
C PHE A 92 3.00 6.15 2.05
N ASN A 93 3.02 7.47 2.22
CA ASN A 93 4.24 8.30 2.11
C ASN A 93 5.19 8.16 3.29
N GLU A 94 4.75 7.55 4.38
CA GLU A 94 5.53 7.35 5.60
C GLU A 94 5.10 6.06 6.31
N PRO A 95 5.91 5.49 7.22
CA PRO A 95 5.50 4.37 8.03
C PRO A 95 4.29 4.70 8.91
N VAL A 96 3.29 3.81 8.92
CA VAL A 96 2.05 3.96 9.68
C VAL A 96 1.89 2.87 10.72
N ASP A 97 1.43 3.27 11.90
CA ASP A 97 1.10 2.34 12.98
C ASP A 97 -0.41 2.09 12.99
N VAL A 98 -0.79 0.82 12.83
CA VAL A 98 -2.19 0.43 12.85
C VAL A 98 -2.67 0.21 14.28
N THR A 99 -3.77 0.87 14.65
CA THR A 99 -4.51 0.62 15.87
C THR A 99 -5.94 0.23 15.54
N GLY A 100 -6.45 -0.81 16.21
CA GLY A 100 -7.78 -1.35 15.91
C GLY A 100 -7.78 -2.27 14.69
N THR A 101 -8.91 -2.31 14.00
CA THR A 101 -9.17 -3.22 12.87
C THR A 101 -9.69 -2.43 11.66
N PRO A 102 -8.82 -1.66 10.98
CA PRO A 102 -9.25 -0.93 9.79
C PRO A 102 -9.71 -1.90 8.71
N GLN A 103 -10.62 -1.42 7.88
CA GLN A 103 -11.21 -2.18 6.79
C GLN A 103 -11.02 -1.44 5.46
N LEU A 104 -10.98 -2.20 4.38
CA LEU A 104 -10.92 -1.71 3.02
C LEU A 104 -12.10 -2.23 2.22
N THR A 105 -12.83 -1.33 1.55
CA THR A 105 -13.96 -1.70 0.69
C THR A 105 -13.51 -1.83 -0.76
N VAL A 106 -13.73 -3.00 -1.33
CA VAL A 106 -13.57 -3.27 -2.76
C VAL A 106 -14.94 -3.32 -3.42
N VAL A 107 -15.11 -2.53 -4.45
CA VAL A 107 -16.38 -2.44 -5.19
C VAL A 107 -16.48 -3.62 -6.15
N ASN A 108 -17.63 -4.30 -6.13
CA ASN A 108 -18.00 -5.31 -7.10
C ASN A 108 -19.01 -4.70 -8.10
N ASP A 109 -18.80 -4.87 -9.37
CA ASP A 109 -19.62 -4.27 -10.44
C ASP A 109 -21.04 -4.87 -10.52
N SER A 110 -21.22 -6.11 -10.10
CA SER A 110 -22.47 -6.86 -10.27
C SER A 110 -23.19 -7.21 -8.97
N ARG A 111 -22.52 -7.12 -7.82
CA ARG A 111 -23.00 -7.60 -6.51
C ARG A 111 -22.63 -6.65 -5.37
N ALA A 112 -22.87 -7.10 -4.14
CA ALA A 112 -22.43 -6.37 -2.95
C ALA A 112 -20.91 -6.22 -2.90
N ASN A 113 -20.45 -5.08 -2.40
CA ASN A 113 -19.04 -4.81 -2.20
C ASN A 113 -18.40 -5.79 -1.22
N HIS A 114 -17.10 -6.02 -1.38
CA HIS A 114 -16.32 -6.82 -0.47
C HIS A 114 -15.62 -5.93 0.57
N THR A 115 -15.70 -6.34 1.83
CA THR A 115 -14.99 -5.68 2.93
C THR A 115 -13.82 -6.55 3.34
N LEU A 116 -12.61 -6.04 3.10
CA LEU A 116 -11.35 -6.69 3.47
C LEU A 116 -10.92 -6.22 4.85
N SER A 117 -10.40 -7.13 5.64
CA SER A 117 -9.84 -6.81 6.96
C SER A 117 -8.34 -6.61 6.88
N TYR A 118 -7.82 -5.73 7.71
CA TYR A 118 -6.38 -5.56 7.87
C TYR A 118 -5.71 -6.90 8.24
N ALA A 119 -4.60 -7.20 7.58
CA ALA A 119 -3.84 -8.43 7.78
C ALA A 119 -2.42 -8.17 8.31
N SER A 120 -1.69 -7.22 7.74
CA SER A 120 -0.30 -6.96 8.11
C SER A 120 0.20 -5.58 7.65
N GLY A 121 1.40 -5.18 8.11
CA GLY A 121 2.12 -4.00 7.62
C GLY A 121 2.29 -2.87 8.64
N THR A 122 1.78 -3.01 9.89
CA THR A 122 2.00 -1.96 10.91
C THR A 122 3.48 -1.66 11.10
N GLY A 123 3.82 -0.39 11.26
CA GLY A 123 5.21 0.08 11.36
C GLY A 123 5.93 0.22 10.01
N THR A 124 5.25 -0.04 8.90
CA THR A 124 5.77 0.12 7.54
C THR A 124 4.94 1.11 6.73
N ASN A 125 5.38 1.42 5.52
CA ASN A 125 4.64 2.25 4.57
C ASN A 125 3.65 1.46 3.70
N GLU A 126 3.52 0.15 3.90
CA GLU A 126 2.60 -0.73 3.17
C GLU A 126 1.70 -1.48 4.15
N LEU A 127 0.38 -1.36 3.95
CA LEU A 127 -0.61 -2.16 4.67
C LEU A 127 -1.28 -3.15 3.73
N VAL A 128 -1.46 -4.40 4.19
CA VAL A 128 -2.14 -5.45 3.45
C VAL A 128 -3.49 -5.75 4.07
N PHE A 129 -4.52 -5.82 3.22
CA PHE A 129 -5.89 -6.17 3.56
C PHE A 129 -6.30 -7.44 2.84
N THR A 130 -7.05 -8.32 3.51
CA THR A 130 -7.43 -9.62 2.96
C THR A 130 -8.89 -9.97 3.21
N LEU A 131 -9.44 -10.77 2.29
CA LEU A 131 -10.75 -11.41 2.44
C LEU A 131 -10.68 -12.80 1.81
N ALA A 132 -11.00 -13.84 2.58
CA ALA A 132 -11.18 -15.18 2.03
C ALA A 132 -12.55 -15.26 1.32
N ILE A 133 -12.54 -15.62 0.04
CA ILE A 133 -13.75 -15.81 -0.77
C ILE A 133 -13.87 -17.30 -1.07
N GLY A 134 -14.86 -17.94 -0.43
CA GLY A 134 -15.15 -19.35 -0.68
C GLY A 134 -15.88 -19.59 -2.01
N ALA A 135 -15.80 -20.79 -2.55
CA ALA A 135 -16.47 -21.18 -3.80
C ALA A 135 -18.01 -20.94 -3.77
N ALA A 136 -18.61 -21.06 -2.59
CA ALA A 136 -20.05 -20.85 -2.38
C ALA A 136 -20.40 -19.38 -2.06
N ASN A 137 -19.47 -18.44 -2.10
CA ASN A 137 -19.75 -17.04 -1.75
C ASN A 137 -20.71 -16.40 -2.75
N ALA A 138 -21.93 -16.09 -2.31
CA ALA A 138 -22.98 -15.52 -3.15
C ALA A 138 -22.69 -14.06 -3.58
N ALA A 139 -21.77 -13.38 -2.93
CA ALA A 139 -21.37 -12.01 -3.27
C ALA A 139 -20.36 -11.95 -4.43
N THR A 140 -19.93 -13.10 -4.96
CA THR A 140 -18.97 -13.15 -6.07
C THR A 140 -19.48 -14.08 -7.15
N ASN A 141 -19.54 -13.62 -8.40
CA ASN A 141 -19.87 -14.40 -9.58
C ASN A 141 -18.65 -14.60 -10.48
N ALA A 142 -18.75 -15.58 -11.38
CA ALA A 142 -17.81 -15.67 -12.49
C ALA A 142 -17.96 -14.45 -13.40
N GLY A 143 -16.84 -13.81 -13.72
CA GLY A 143 -16.81 -12.61 -14.58
C GLY A 143 -17.02 -11.29 -13.85
N ASP A 144 -17.19 -11.27 -12.53
CA ASP A 144 -17.24 -10.03 -11.76
C ASP A 144 -15.93 -9.23 -11.90
N VAL A 145 -16.06 -7.92 -12.02
CA VAL A 145 -14.93 -7.00 -12.04
C VAL A 145 -14.88 -6.26 -10.72
N LEU A 146 -13.74 -6.37 -10.05
CA LEU A 146 -13.48 -5.71 -8.77
C LEU A 146 -12.66 -4.44 -8.99
N SER A 147 -13.00 -3.37 -8.29
CA SER A 147 -12.32 -2.09 -8.37
C SER A 147 -12.16 -1.42 -7.01
N ILE A 148 -11.21 -0.50 -6.92
CA ILE A 148 -11.06 0.35 -5.74
C ILE A 148 -11.97 1.57 -5.95
N GLY A 149 -12.94 1.72 -5.05
CA GLY A 149 -13.84 2.86 -5.05
C GLY A 149 -13.25 4.10 -4.38
N THR A 150 -13.95 5.22 -4.53
CA THR A 150 -13.67 6.41 -3.72
C THR A 150 -14.00 6.13 -2.25
N ASN A 151 -13.16 6.61 -1.32
CA ASN A 151 -13.29 6.33 0.12
C ASN A 151 -13.24 4.82 0.49
N ALA A 152 -12.33 4.09 -0.14
CA ALA A 152 -12.18 2.65 0.05
C ALA A 152 -11.78 2.26 1.48
N MET A 153 -11.05 3.11 2.22
CA MET A 153 -10.65 2.87 3.61
C MET A 153 -11.62 3.48 4.62
N ALA A 154 -11.92 2.73 5.68
CA ALA A 154 -12.71 3.15 6.84
C ALA A 154 -12.01 2.71 8.14
#